data_d269b561a4afadec7b5e18d39c4df262
#
_entry.id   d269b561a4afadec7b5e18d39c4df262
#
_cell.length_a   1.000
_cell.length_b   1.000
_cell.length_c   1.000
_cell.angle_alpha   90.00
_cell.angle_beta   90.00
_cell.angle_gamma   90.00
#
_symmetry.space_group_name_H-M   'P 1'
#
loop_
_entity.id
_entity.type
_entity.pdbx_description
1 polymer ?
#
loop_
_entity_poly.entity_id
_entity_poly.type
_entity_poly.pdbx_seq_one_letter_code
_entity_poly.pdbx_strand_id
1 'polypeptide(L)'
;PRIRPHLTTGKALYFSHGFAIVFRDMTGVIPPPDIDVIMVAPKGSGTTVRRHFLEGRGINSSFAIYQDATGRARDRCLALGVAIGSGYLFETTFEKEVISDLTGERGVLMGAIYGLWLAQYEVLREHGHSPSEAFNETVEEATQSLYPLIGERGMDWMYANCSTTAQRGALDWFRVFRDATKPIFERLYQSVASGAEARRVLEANSRPDYRQQLEKELKEIAESEMWQAGAVVRSLRPENQAPPPRASS
;
A
#
# COMPACT_ATOMS: atom_id res chain seq x y z
N PRO A 1 -3.12 -21.49 17.36
CA PRO A 1 -2.85 -22.63 18.24
C PRO A 1 -1.41 -22.67 18.74
N ARG A 2 -0.38 -22.44 17.87
CA ARG A 2 1.04 -22.61 18.24
C ARG A 2 1.56 -21.63 19.29
N ILE A 3 1.12 -20.36 19.27
CA ILE A 3 1.61 -19.33 20.21
C ILE A 3 0.78 -19.25 21.49
N ARG A 4 -0.47 -19.78 21.51
CA ARG A 4 -1.37 -19.68 22.65
C ARG A 4 -0.78 -20.18 23.98
N PRO A 5 -0.05 -21.30 24.04
CA PRO A 5 0.59 -21.76 25.29
C PRO A 5 1.63 -20.80 25.87
N HIS A 6 2.13 -19.88 25.04
CA HIS A 6 3.15 -18.89 25.43
C HIS A 6 2.57 -17.52 25.80
N LEU A 7 1.26 -17.31 25.59
CA LEU A 7 0.55 -16.09 25.97
C LEU A 7 0.10 -16.15 27.43
N THR A 8 1.07 -16.02 28.33
CA THR A 8 0.82 -16.00 29.76
C THR A 8 0.55 -14.59 30.26
N THR A 9 -0.07 -14.48 31.46
CA THR A 9 -0.41 -13.23 32.14
C THR A 9 0.69 -12.17 32.04
N GLY A 10 0.29 -10.95 31.72
CA GLY A 10 1.19 -9.80 31.64
C GLY A 10 1.98 -9.68 30.32
N LYS A 11 1.87 -10.64 29.38
CA LYS A 11 2.45 -10.52 28.04
C LYS A 11 1.62 -9.62 27.13
N ALA A 12 2.16 -9.29 25.97
CA ALA A 12 1.45 -8.58 24.92
C ALA A 12 1.41 -9.42 23.63
N LEU A 13 0.25 -9.45 22.97
CA LEU A 13 0.06 -9.92 21.62
C LEU A 13 0.07 -8.71 20.69
N TYR A 14 1.06 -8.66 19.81
CA TYR A 14 1.30 -7.56 18.90
C TYR A 14 0.82 -7.88 17.48
N PHE A 15 0.25 -6.87 16.84
CA PHE A 15 -0.15 -6.89 15.43
C PHE A 15 0.43 -5.68 14.69
N SER A 16 0.85 -5.88 13.44
CA SER A 16 1.14 -4.79 12.48
C SER A 16 -0.07 -4.42 11.62
N HIS A 17 -1.14 -5.23 11.68
CA HIS A 17 -2.45 -5.01 11.05
C HIS A 17 -3.50 -5.82 11.81
N GLY A 18 -4.62 -5.20 12.15
CA GLY A 18 -5.60 -5.75 13.09
C GLY A 18 -6.62 -6.74 12.52
N PHE A 19 -6.48 -7.21 11.28
CA PHE A 19 -7.45 -8.07 10.58
C PHE A 19 -7.97 -9.23 11.43
N ALA A 20 -7.06 -9.99 12.04
CA ALA A 20 -7.43 -11.17 12.81
C ALA A 20 -8.31 -10.88 14.03
N ILE A 21 -8.18 -9.71 14.62
CA ILE A 21 -8.95 -9.26 15.79
C ILE A 21 -10.28 -8.65 15.38
N VAL A 22 -10.29 -7.79 14.34
CA VAL A 22 -11.51 -7.12 13.88
C VAL A 22 -12.50 -8.15 13.31
N PHE A 23 -12.01 -9.12 12.56
CA PHE A 23 -12.82 -10.20 11.99
C PHE A 23 -12.72 -11.51 12.78
N ARG A 24 -12.63 -11.42 14.12
CA ARG A 24 -12.44 -12.56 15.01
C ARG A 24 -13.52 -13.64 14.87
N ASP A 25 -14.74 -13.27 14.54
CA ASP A 25 -15.83 -14.23 14.31
C ASP A 25 -15.60 -15.13 13.09
N MET A 26 -14.79 -14.67 12.14
CA MET A 26 -14.37 -15.43 10.96
C MET A 26 -13.03 -16.14 11.18
N THR A 27 -12.09 -15.51 11.88
CA THR A 27 -10.73 -16.01 12.08
C THR A 27 -10.57 -16.95 13.27
N GLY A 28 -11.51 -16.89 14.23
CA GLY A 28 -11.45 -17.62 15.47
C GLY A 28 -10.34 -17.15 16.43
N VAL A 29 -9.74 -15.98 16.21
CA VAL A 29 -8.66 -15.45 17.05
C VAL A 29 -9.26 -14.71 18.24
N ILE A 30 -9.24 -15.38 19.41
CA ILE A 30 -9.71 -14.84 20.70
C ILE A 30 -8.51 -14.80 21.63
N PRO A 31 -7.97 -13.60 21.95
CA PRO A 31 -6.86 -13.46 22.89
C PRO A 31 -7.27 -13.83 24.33
N PRO A 32 -6.33 -14.34 25.17
CA PRO A 32 -6.57 -14.47 26.59
C PRO A 32 -6.89 -13.12 27.25
N PRO A 33 -7.73 -13.08 28.31
CA PRO A 33 -8.16 -11.82 28.92
C PRO A 33 -7.07 -11.13 29.77
N ASP A 34 -6.00 -11.82 30.11
CA ASP A 34 -4.94 -11.42 31.03
C ASP A 34 -3.66 -10.94 30.31
N ILE A 35 -3.73 -10.67 29.01
CA ILE A 35 -2.63 -10.12 28.20
C ILE A 35 -3.03 -8.79 27.57
N ASP A 36 -2.05 -7.98 27.18
CA ASP A 36 -2.32 -6.84 26.31
C ASP A 36 -2.49 -7.30 24.85
N VAL A 37 -3.36 -6.62 24.12
CA VAL A 37 -3.49 -6.78 22.67
C VAL A 37 -3.31 -5.41 22.03
N ILE A 38 -2.23 -5.27 21.28
CA ILE A 38 -1.74 -3.99 20.78
C ILE A 38 -1.42 -4.06 19.29
N MET A 39 -1.44 -2.91 18.66
CA MET A 39 -1.09 -2.75 17.24
C MET A 39 -0.18 -1.54 17.06
N VAL A 40 0.83 -1.69 16.22
CA VAL A 40 1.59 -0.59 15.62
C VAL A 40 1.67 -0.91 14.12
N ALA A 41 1.01 -0.10 13.31
CA ALA A 41 0.83 -0.33 11.88
C ALA A 41 1.56 0.74 11.05
N PRO A 42 2.78 0.46 10.55
CA PRO A 42 3.50 1.35 9.65
C PRO A 42 2.72 1.55 8.34
N LYS A 43 2.63 2.81 7.88
CA LYS A 43 1.94 3.18 6.64
C LYS A 43 2.88 3.10 5.44
N GLY A 44 3.32 1.87 5.12
CA GLY A 44 4.24 1.58 4.03
C GLY A 44 4.65 0.12 3.99
N SER A 45 5.30 -0.29 2.89
CA SER A 45 5.80 -1.66 2.75
C SER A 45 6.91 -1.96 3.77
N GLY A 46 6.99 -3.20 4.24
CA GLY A 46 8.05 -3.64 5.16
C GLY A 46 9.47 -3.38 4.63
N THR A 47 9.66 -3.51 3.31
CA THR A 47 10.91 -3.17 2.64
C THR A 47 11.27 -1.69 2.80
N THR A 48 10.30 -0.80 2.63
CA THR A 48 10.52 0.65 2.79
C THR A 48 10.71 1.02 4.26
N VAL A 49 9.98 0.42 5.18
CA VAL A 49 10.19 0.59 6.64
C VAL A 49 11.64 0.26 6.99
N ARG A 50 12.15 -0.90 6.55
CA ARG A 50 13.53 -1.31 6.82
C ARG A 50 14.56 -0.39 6.19
N ARG A 51 14.38 0.01 4.94
CA ARG A 51 15.28 0.93 4.24
C ARG A 51 15.36 2.28 4.96
N HIS A 52 14.22 2.89 5.28
CA HIS A 52 14.18 4.18 5.96
C HIS A 52 14.79 4.09 7.37
N PHE A 53 14.56 2.99 8.09
CA PHE A 53 15.21 2.75 9.38
C PHE A 53 16.74 2.81 9.27
N LEU A 54 17.32 2.14 8.26
CA LEU A 54 18.76 2.14 8.02
C LEU A 54 19.32 3.51 7.60
N GLU A 55 18.49 4.34 6.97
CA GLU A 55 18.82 5.70 6.54
C GLU A 55 18.59 6.76 7.63
N GLY A 56 18.16 6.38 8.83
CA GLY A 56 17.77 7.32 9.89
C GLY A 56 16.49 8.10 9.59
N ARG A 57 15.66 7.59 8.68
CA ARG A 57 14.34 8.12 8.30
C ARG A 57 13.26 7.20 8.87
N GLY A 58 11.99 7.63 8.82
CA GLY A 58 10.90 6.83 9.35
C GLY A 58 9.62 6.87 8.51
N ILE A 59 8.89 5.76 8.54
CA ILE A 59 7.51 5.67 8.04
C ILE A 59 6.58 5.99 9.21
N ASN A 60 5.56 6.83 8.96
CA ASN A 60 4.53 7.11 9.95
C ASN A 60 3.77 5.83 10.31
N SER A 61 3.42 5.66 11.58
CA SER A 61 2.69 4.50 12.04
C SER A 61 1.48 4.90 12.86
N SER A 62 0.35 4.24 12.64
CA SER A 62 -0.75 4.27 13.59
C SER A 62 -0.51 3.26 14.72
N PHE A 63 -1.03 3.54 15.92
CA PHE A 63 -1.07 2.58 16.99
C PHE A 63 -2.46 2.47 17.59
N ALA A 64 -2.80 1.30 18.10
CA ALA A 64 -4.07 1.05 18.75
C ALA A 64 -3.95 0.01 19.86
N ILE A 65 -4.84 0.13 20.84
CA ILE A 65 -4.97 -0.79 21.95
C ILE A 65 -6.33 -1.45 21.86
N TYR A 66 -6.35 -2.76 21.70
CA TYR A 66 -7.58 -3.55 21.75
C TYR A 66 -7.90 -3.99 23.18
N GLN A 67 -6.87 -4.39 23.93
CA GLN A 67 -6.98 -4.86 25.31
C GLN A 67 -5.76 -4.40 26.10
N ASP A 68 -6.02 -3.81 27.28
CA ASP A 68 -4.98 -3.37 28.23
C ASP A 68 -5.19 -4.07 29.58
N ALA A 69 -4.65 -5.27 29.69
CA ALA A 69 -4.72 -6.06 30.92
C ALA A 69 -3.68 -5.64 31.96
N THR A 70 -2.61 -5.00 31.54
CA THR A 70 -1.49 -4.63 32.41
C THR A 70 -1.46 -3.17 32.82
N GLY A 71 -2.28 -2.30 32.21
CA GLY A 71 -2.20 -0.84 32.34
C GLY A 71 -0.99 -0.22 31.60
N ARG A 72 -0.28 -1.01 30.76
CA ARG A 72 0.94 -0.60 30.06
C ARG A 72 0.87 -0.74 28.53
N ALA A 73 -0.30 -1.05 28.01
CA ALA A 73 -0.45 -1.29 26.56
C ALA A 73 -0.03 -0.08 25.72
N ARG A 74 -0.36 1.14 26.17
CA ARG A 74 0.04 2.37 25.50
C ARG A 74 1.57 2.54 25.46
N ASP A 75 2.24 2.36 26.56
CA ASP A 75 3.71 2.48 26.65
C ASP A 75 4.38 1.46 25.72
N ARG A 76 3.84 0.24 25.65
CA ARG A 76 4.32 -0.81 24.74
C ARG A 76 4.17 -0.42 23.27
N CYS A 77 3.03 0.16 22.87
CA CYS A 77 2.82 0.68 21.52
C CYS A 77 3.86 1.76 21.19
N LEU A 78 4.03 2.74 22.07
CA LEU A 78 4.97 3.84 21.85
C LEU A 78 6.41 3.32 21.76
N ALA A 79 6.80 2.44 22.67
CA ALA A 79 8.13 1.83 22.67
C ALA A 79 8.41 1.04 21.38
N LEU A 80 7.44 0.25 20.91
CA LEU A 80 7.56 -0.49 19.64
C LEU A 80 7.64 0.46 18.44
N GLY A 81 6.80 1.49 18.40
CA GLY A 81 6.82 2.48 17.33
C GLY A 81 8.17 3.19 17.21
N VAL A 82 8.77 3.57 18.35
CA VAL A 82 10.12 4.15 18.38
C VAL A 82 11.16 3.11 17.95
N ALA A 83 11.07 1.88 18.45
CA ALA A 83 12.03 0.82 18.16
C ALA A 83 12.09 0.44 16.67
N ILE A 84 10.97 0.52 15.94
CA ILE A 84 10.94 0.27 14.50
C ILE A 84 11.28 1.51 13.66
N GLY A 85 11.58 2.65 14.29
CA GLY A 85 11.95 3.89 13.63
C GLY A 85 10.79 4.61 12.95
N SER A 86 9.60 4.60 13.56
CA SER A 86 8.45 5.34 13.00
C SER A 86 8.75 6.83 12.88
N GLY A 87 8.31 7.46 11.80
CA GLY A 87 8.45 8.92 11.58
C GLY A 87 7.68 9.71 12.61
N TYR A 88 6.38 9.42 12.78
CA TYR A 88 5.58 9.80 13.93
C TYR A 88 4.53 8.72 14.20
N LEU A 89 3.99 8.75 15.43
CA LEU A 89 2.95 7.83 15.88
C LEU A 89 1.64 8.59 16.09
N PHE A 90 0.53 8.02 15.59
CA PHE A 90 -0.80 8.55 15.84
C PHE A 90 -1.75 7.45 16.31
N GLU A 91 -2.61 7.81 17.26
CA GLU A 91 -3.55 6.88 17.86
C GLU A 91 -4.77 6.66 16.99
N THR A 92 -5.24 5.42 16.94
CA THR A 92 -6.44 4.99 16.23
C THR A 92 -7.11 3.84 16.97
N THR A 93 -8.08 3.16 16.35
CA THR A 93 -8.65 1.89 16.84
C THR A 93 -8.34 0.77 15.86
N PHE A 94 -8.40 -0.49 16.33
CA PHE A 94 -8.23 -1.66 15.45
C PHE A 94 -9.20 -1.61 14.26
N GLU A 95 -10.46 -1.30 14.49
CA GLU A 95 -11.48 -1.22 13.44
C GLU A 95 -11.19 -0.13 12.40
N LYS A 96 -10.90 1.09 12.86
CA LYS A 96 -10.61 2.21 11.95
C LYS A 96 -9.37 1.94 11.11
N GLU A 97 -8.33 1.40 11.73
CA GLU A 97 -7.11 1.05 11.00
C GLU A 97 -7.39 -0.02 9.94
N VAL A 98 -8.01 -1.13 10.32
CA VAL A 98 -8.29 -2.25 9.40
C VAL A 98 -9.18 -1.80 8.24
N ILE A 99 -10.24 -1.06 8.50
CA ILE A 99 -11.14 -0.60 7.44
C ILE A 99 -10.43 0.37 6.51
N SER A 100 -9.67 1.34 7.04
CA SER A 100 -8.95 2.31 6.22
C SER A 100 -7.81 1.66 5.41
N ASP A 101 -7.08 0.72 6.00
CA ASP A 101 -5.97 0.02 5.36
C ASP A 101 -6.47 -0.89 4.22
N LEU A 102 -7.45 -1.74 4.49
CA LEU A 102 -8.07 -2.59 3.46
C LEU A 102 -8.72 -1.77 2.32
N THR A 103 -9.29 -0.61 2.62
CA THR A 103 -9.81 0.30 1.60
C THR A 103 -8.68 0.94 0.81
N GLY A 104 -7.61 1.36 1.49
CA GLY A 104 -6.44 1.99 0.87
C GLY A 104 -5.72 1.08 -0.11
N GLU A 105 -5.44 -0.18 0.29
CA GLU A 105 -4.75 -1.16 -0.59
C GLU A 105 -5.55 -1.49 -1.86
N ARG A 106 -6.87 -1.62 -1.75
CA ARG A 106 -7.76 -1.87 -2.89
C ARG A 106 -8.02 -0.60 -3.69
N GLY A 107 -7.93 0.54 -3.03
CA GLY A 107 -8.07 1.87 -3.59
C GLY A 107 -6.76 2.40 -4.18
N VAL A 108 -6.47 3.66 -3.89
CA VAL A 108 -5.39 4.44 -4.55
C VAL A 108 -3.98 3.95 -4.26
N LEU A 109 -3.75 3.11 -3.25
CA LEU A 109 -2.40 2.62 -2.95
C LEU A 109 -1.94 1.54 -3.95
N MET A 110 -2.84 0.67 -4.41
CA MET A 110 -2.49 -0.42 -5.33
C MET A 110 -3.60 -0.72 -6.36
N GLY A 111 -4.81 -1.08 -5.90
CA GLY A 111 -5.85 -1.59 -6.81
C GLY A 111 -6.35 -0.55 -7.82
N ALA A 112 -6.83 0.59 -7.33
CA ALA A 112 -7.35 1.64 -8.20
C ALA A 112 -6.25 2.30 -9.03
N ILE A 113 -5.06 2.54 -8.45
CA ILE A 113 -3.98 3.19 -9.20
C ILE A 113 -3.52 2.31 -10.37
N TYR A 114 -3.40 1.00 -10.16
CA TYR A 114 -3.08 0.08 -11.25
C TYR A 114 -4.19 0.05 -12.32
N GLY A 115 -5.45 0.01 -11.90
CA GLY A 115 -6.59 0.07 -12.82
C GLY A 115 -6.63 1.35 -13.66
N LEU A 116 -6.30 2.50 -13.07
CA LEU A 116 -6.22 3.79 -13.77
C LEU A 116 -5.06 3.83 -14.78
N TRP A 117 -3.88 3.34 -14.40
CA TRP A 117 -2.74 3.24 -15.32
C TRP A 117 -3.07 2.34 -16.51
N LEU A 118 -3.66 1.18 -16.24
CA LEU A 118 -4.01 0.23 -17.30
C LEU A 118 -5.04 0.81 -18.25
N ALA A 119 -6.11 1.41 -17.73
CA ALA A 119 -7.15 2.02 -18.55
C ALA A 119 -6.59 3.15 -19.45
N GLN A 120 -5.74 4.03 -18.92
CA GLN A 120 -5.12 5.08 -19.72
C GLN A 120 -4.14 4.49 -20.74
N TYR A 121 -3.35 3.49 -20.36
CA TYR A 121 -2.43 2.80 -21.27
C TYR A 121 -3.19 2.20 -22.46
N GLU A 122 -4.26 1.46 -22.20
CA GLU A 122 -5.09 0.83 -23.22
C GLU A 122 -5.67 1.88 -24.20
N VAL A 123 -6.22 2.98 -23.69
CA VAL A 123 -6.73 4.07 -24.53
C VAL A 123 -5.63 4.65 -25.42
N LEU A 124 -4.44 4.91 -24.90
CA LEU A 124 -3.32 5.41 -25.72
C LEU A 124 -2.92 4.38 -26.79
N ARG A 125 -2.89 3.09 -26.44
CA ARG A 125 -2.60 2.01 -27.41
C ARG A 125 -3.64 1.92 -28.52
N GLU A 126 -4.91 2.02 -28.17
CA GLU A 126 -6.04 2.03 -29.14
C GLU A 126 -5.97 3.22 -30.12
N HIS A 127 -5.38 4.34 -29.69
CA HIS A 127 -5.17 5.52 -30.51
C HIS A 127 -3.81 5.56 -31.23
N GLY A 128 -3.07 4.44 -31.23
CA GLY A 128 -1.88 4.25 -32.06
C GLY A 128 -0.55 4.66 -31.41
N HIS A 129 -0.54 5.04 -30.12
CA HIS A 129 0.71 5.26 -29.41
C HIS A 129 1.48 3.94 -29.25
N SER A 130 2.81 3.98 -29.33
CA SER A 130 3.64 2.80 -29.10
C SER A 130 3.56 2.32 -27.64
N PRO A 131 3.87 1.05 -27.34
CA PRO A 131 3.90 0.56 -25.97
C PRO A 131 4.82 1.38 -25.04
N SER A 132 5.95 1.82 -25.55
CA SER A 132 6.90 2.65 -24.82
C SER A 132 6.34 4.04 -24.50
N GLU A 133 5.73 4.73 -25.49
CA GLU A 133 5.08 6.03 -25.27
C GLU A 133 3.96 5.90 -24.23
N ALA A 134 3.04 4.95 -24.42
CA ALA A 134 1.93 4.76 -23.49
C ALA A 134 2.41 4.45 -22.07
N PHE A 135 3.49 3.66 -21.89
CA PHE A 135 4.05 3.36 -20.58
C PHE A 135 4.71 4.60 -19.93
N ASN A 136 5.44 5.40 -20.70
CA ASN A 136 6.07 6.62 -20.17
C ASN A 136 5.01 7.61 -19.67
N GLU A 137 3.93 7.83 -20.45
CA GLU A 137 2.86 8.77 -20.12
C GLU A 137 1.87 8.27 -19.05
N THR A 138 2.02 7.04 -18.58
CA THR A 138 1.14 6.50 -17.53
C THR A 138 1.91 6.18 -16.25
N VAL A 139 2.91 5.33 -16.33
CA VAL A 139 3.58 4.77 -15.15
C VAL A 139 4.93 5.43 -14.89
N GLU A 140 5.78 5.54 -15.92
CA GLU A 140 7.18 5.92 -15.73
C GLU A 140 7.31 7.34 -15.18
N GLU A 141 6.74 8.32 -15.86
CA GLU A 141 6.79 9.72 -15.43
C GLU A 141 6.14 9.92 -14.06
N ALA A 142 4.99 9.27 -13.83
CA ALA A 142 4.28 9.36 -12.56
C ALA A 142 5.14 8.86 -11.40
N THR A 143 5.71 7.67 -11.50
CA THR A 143 6.41 7.00 -10.39
C THR A 143 7.84 7.47 -10.21
N GLN A 144 8.53 7.83 -11.28
CA GLN A 144 9.92 8.26 -11.23
C GLN A 144 10.07 9.75 -10.87
N SER A 145 9.13 10.59 -11.28
CA SER A 145 9.24 12.04 -11.17
C SER A 145 8.12 12.66 -10.34
N LEU A 146 6.86 12.53 -10.75
CA LEU A 146 5.78 13.35 -10.22
C LEU A 146 5.36 12.94 -8.81
N TYR A 147 5.16 11.67 -8.53
CA TYR A 147 4.69 11.21 -7.21
C TYR A 147 5.68 11.47 -6.08
N PRO A 148 7.00 11.31 -6.24
CA PRO A 148 7.95 11.75 -5.23
C PRO A 148 7.84 13.24 -4.89
N LEU A 149 7.72 14.10 -5.90
CA LEU A 149 7.57 15.56 -5.72
C LEU A 149 6.24 15.91 -5.05
N ILE A 150 5.14 15.25 -5.44
CA ILE A 150 3.84 15.41 -4.79
C ILE A 150 3.93 15.04 -3.31
N GLY A 151 4.61 13.95 -2.99
CA GLY A 151 4.84 13.50 -1.61
C GLY A 151 5.66 14.49 -0.78
N GLU A 152 6.61 15.18 -1.38
CA GLU A 152 7.48 16.15 -0.71
C GLU A 152 6.86 17.54 -0.59
N ARG A 153 6.14 17.99 -1.61
CA ARG A 153 5.75 19.39 -1.79
C ARG A 153 4.24 19.64 -1.80
N GLY A 154 3.44 18.63 -2.08
CA GLY A 154 2.00 18.74 -2.24
C GLY A 154 1.56 18.92 -3.70
N MET A 155 0.26 18.71 -3.93
CA MET A 155 -0.33 18.77 -5.27
C MET A 155 -0.44 20.18 -5.82
N ASP A 156 -0.69 21.16 -4.97
CA ASP A 156 -0.73 22.59 -5.32
C ASP A 156 0.63 23.07 -5.83
N TRP A 157 1.70 22.69 -5.14
CA TRP A 157 3.07 22.98 -5.59
C TRP A 157 3.35 22.33 -6.94
N MET A 158 2.97 21.05 -7.11
CA MET A 158 3.18 20.32 -8.37
C MET A 158 2.50 21.04 -9.53
N TYR A 159 1.23 21.43 -9.37
CA TYR A 159 0.50 22.18 -10.39
C TYR A 159 1.13 23.54 -10.67
N ALA A 160 1.57 24.29 -9.64
CA ALA A 160 2.20 25.58 -9.81
C ALA A 160 3.54 25.52 -10.58
N ASN A 161 4.20 24.37 -10.57
CA ASN A 161 5.52 24.17 -11.20
C ASN A 161 5.48 23.36 -12.52
N CYS A 162 4.28 23.11 -13.06
CA CYS A 162 4.09 22.50 -14.37
C CYS A 162 3.89 23.58 -15.46
N SER A 163 3.86 23.14 -16.73
CA SER A 163 3.47 24.00 -17.85
C SER A 163 2.02 24.49 -17.71
N THR A 164 1.69 25.62 -18.30
CA THR A 164 0.34 26.20 -18.25
C THR A 164 -0.73 25.28 -18.84
N THR A 165 -0.37 24.47 -19.82
CA THR A 165 -1.25 23.45 -20.41
C THR A 165 -1.51 22.31 -19.44
N ALA A 166 -0.48 21.82 -18.74
CA ALA A 166 -0.62 20.78 -17.73
C ALA A 166 -1.45 21.27 -16.52
N GLN A 167 -1.17 22.50 -16.05
CA GLN A 167 -1.96 23.14 -14.98
C GLN A 167 -3.45 23.16 -15.31
N ARG A 168 -3.80 23.71 -16.49
CA ARG A 168 -5.21 23.85 -16.87
C ARG A 168 -5.87 22.48 -17.05
N GLY A 169 -5.22 21.58 -17.76
CA GLY A 169 -5.73 20.24 -17.99
C GLY A 169 -5.98 19.49 -16.69
N ALA A 170 -4.99 19.45 -15.79
CA ALA A 170 -5.11 18.76 -14.52
C ALA A 170 -6.22 19.36 -13.62
N LEU A 171 -6.32 20.70 -13.55
CA LEU A 171 -7.36 21.39 -12.77
C LEU A 171 -8.78 21.15 -13.31
N ASP A 172 -8.92 20.94 -14.61
CA ASP A 172 -10.23 20.62 -15.19
C ASP A 172 -10.60 19.15 -14.99
N TRP A 173 -9.68 18.23 -15.23
CA TRP A 173 -9.97 16.80 -15.25
C TRP A 173 -10.01 16.13 -13.89
N PHE A 174 -9.32 16.63 -12.84
CA PHE A 174 -9.37 15.96 -11.54
C PHE A 174 -10.80 15.87 -10.97
N ARG A 175 -11.66 16.86 -11.27
CA ARG A 175 -13.06 16.85 -10.84
C ARG A 175 -13.86 15.74 -11.55
N VAL A 176 -13.60 15.56 -12.84
CA VAL A 176 -14.24 14.50 -13.63
C VAL A 176 -13.88 13.13 -13.05
N PHE A 177 -12.58 12.90 -12.80
CA PHE A 177 -12.12 11.64 -12.18
C PHE A 177 -12.67 11.46 -10.77
N ARG A 178 -12.66 12.49 -9.94
CA ARG A 178 -13.24 12.43 -8.58
C ARG A 178 -14.70 11.99 -8.64
N ASP A 179 -15.49 12.63 -9.50
CA ASP A 179 -16.93 12.37 -9.55
C ASP A 179 -17.25 10.98 -10.12
N ALA A 180 -16.46 10.51 -11.08
CA ALA A 180 -16.57 9.16 -11.64
C ALA A 180 -16.14 8.08 -10.65
N THR A 181 -15.09 8.32 -9.84
CA THR A 181 -14.52 7.30 -8.96
C THR A 181 -15.13 7.28 -7.55
N LYS A 182 -15.64 8.40 -7.04
CA LYS A 182 -16.21 8.47 -5.69
C LYS A 182 -17.29 7.39 -5.41
N PRO A 183 -18.26 7.12 -6.30
CA PRO A 183 -19.22 6.04 -6.10
C PRO A 183 -18.58 4.64 -6.05
N ILE A 184 -17.46 4.45 -6.74
CA ILE A 184 -16.71 3.19 -6.69
C ILE A 184 -16.04 3.03 -5.33
N PHE A 185 -15.40 4.08 -4.82
CA PHE A 185 -14.80 4.07 -3.48
C PHE A 185 -15.83 3.88 -2.37
N GLU A 186 -17.03 4.44 -2.50
CA GLU A 186 -18.11 4.19 -1.54
C GLU A 186 -18.52 2.71 -1.52
N ARG A 187 -18.71 2.09 -2.67
CA ARG A 187 -18.99 0.64 -2.75
C ARG A 187 -17.86 -0.20 -2.16
N LEU A 188 -16.61 0.16 -2.44
CA LEU A 188 -15.45 -0.50 -1.87
C LEU A 188 -15.44 -0.40 -0.34
N TYR A 189 -15.64 0.80 0.20
CA TYR A 189 -15.69 1.02 1.64
C TYR A 189 -16.78 0.16 2.31
N GLN A 190 -17.98 0.12 1.74
CA GLN A 190 -19.09 -0.70 2.24
C GLN A 190 -18.78 -2.21 2.17
N SER A 191 -18.11 -2.66 1.11
CA SER A 191 -17.67 -4.05 0.98
C SER A 191 -16.65 -4.43 2.06
N VAL A 192 -15.71 -3.54 2.36
CA VAL A 192 -14.73 -3.71 3.44
C VAL A 192 -15.41 -3.70 4.80
N ALA A 193 -16.22 -2.67 5.09
CA ALA A 193 -16.87 -2.48 6.39
C ALA A 193 -17.84 -3.61 6.74
N SER A 194 -18.53 -4.17 5.76
CA SER A 194 -19.41 -5.34 5.95
C SER A 194 -18.69 -6.67 6.18
N GLY A 195 -17.36 -6.70 6.06
CA GLY A 195 -16.55 -7.92 6.13
C GLY A 195 -16.64 -8.81 4.90
N ALA A 196 -17.26 -8.36 3.80
CA ALA A 196 -17.32 -9.13 2.55
C ALA A 196 -15.93 -9.37 1.98
N GLU A 197 -15.06 -8.34 2.00
CA GLU A 197 -13.68 -8.49 1.56
C GLU A 197 -12.86 -9.43 2.47
N ALA A 198 -13.11 -9.42 3.77
CA ALA A 198 -12.46 -10.35 4.70
C ALA A 198 -12.83 -11.81 4.39
N ARG A 199 -14.11 -12.09 4.12
CA ARG A 199 -14.55 -13.44 3.71
C ARG A 199 -13.85 -13.89 2.43
N ARG A 200 -13.82 -13.04 1.40
CA ARG A 200 -13.14 -13.36 0.12
C ARG A 200 -11.67 -13.72 0.32
N VAL A 201 -10.95 -12.96 1.14
CA VAL A 201 -9.54 -13.24 1.45
C VAL A 201 -9.38 -14.58 2.15
N LEU A 202 -10.20 -14.86 3.17
CA LEU A 202 -10.15 -16.12 3.90
C LEU A 202 -10.50 -17.32 3.01
N GLU A 203 -11.53 -17.21 2.17
CA GLU A 203 -11.92 -18.24 1.22
C GLU A 203 -10.82 -18.51 0.19
N ALA A 204 -10.27 -17.46 -0.43
CA ALA A 204 -9.21 -17.59 -1.42
C ALA A 204 -7.95 -18.23 -0.80
N ASN A 205 -7.50 -17.73 0.36
CA ASN A 205 -6.25 -18.15 0.98
C ASN A 205 -6.34 -19.53 1.65
N SER A 206 -7.55 -20.04 1.93
CA SER A 206 -7.74 -21.39 2.47
C SER A 206 -7.75 -22.50 1.39
N ARG A 207 -7.77 -22.13 0.11
CA ARG A 207 -7.76 -23.11 -0.99
C ARG A 207 -6.42 -23.84 -1.07
N PRO A 208 -6.40 -25.14 -1.33
CA PRO A 208 -5.15 -25.91 -1.48
C PRO A 208 -4.25 -25.40 -2.60
N ASP A 209 -4.84 -24.85 -3.67
CA ASP A 209 -4.17 -24.34 -4.87
C ASP A 209 -3.86 -22.83 -4.80
N TYR A 210 -4.06 -22.17 -3.65
CA TYR A 210 -3.91 -20.72 -3.50
C TYR A 210 -2.61 -20.18 -4.09
N ARG A 211 -1.46 -20.81 -3.75
CA ARG A 211 -0.15 -20.33 -4.23
C ARG A 211 -0.01 -20.43 -5.74
N GLN A 212 -0.50 -21.49 -6.35
CA GLN A 212 -0.46 -21.68 -7.79
C GLN A 212 -1.35 -20.67 -8.51
N GLN A 213 -2.54 -20.39 -7.95
CA GLN A 213 -3.43 -19.39 -8.49
C GLN A 213 -2.81 -17.98 -8.41
N LEU A 214 -2.22 -17.63 -7.26
CA LEU A 214 -1.52 -16.35 -7.10
C LEU A 214 -0.34 -16.21 -8.08
N GLU A 215 0.49 -17.24 -8.23
CA GLU A 215 1.60 -17.23 -9.20
C GLU A 215 1.11 -17.01 -10.62
N LYS A 216 -0.01 -17.63 -11.00
CA LYS A 216 -0.63 -17.46 -12.31
C LYS A 216 -1.07 -16.00 -12.52
N GLU A 217 -1.80 -15.43 -11.58
CA GLU A 217 -2.29 -14.03 -11.66
C GLU A 217 -1.13 -13.02 -11.72
N LEU A 218 -0.09 -13.22 -10.90
CA LEU A 218 1.10 -12.36 -10.94
C LEU A 218 1.87 -12.49 -12.26
N LYS A 219 1.92 -13.69 -12.83
CA LYS A 219 2.55 -13.93 -14.12
C LYS A 219 1.77 -13.24 -15.25
N GLU A 220 0.44 -13.33 -15.26
CA GLU A 220 -0.42 -12.63 -16.22
C GLU A 220 -0.15 -11.11 -16.22
N ILE A 221 -0.01 -10.52 -15.04
CA ILE A 221 0.37 -9.10 -14.90
C ILE A 221 1.77 -8.86 -15.49
N ALA A 222 2.76 -9.65 -15.08
CA ALA A 222 4.16 -9.47 -15.49
C ALA A 222 4.36 -9.66 -17.01
N GLU A 223 3.58 -10.53 -17.65
CA GLU A 223 3.62 -10.82 -19.08
C GLU A 223 2.72 -9.90 -19.91
N SER A 224 1.94 -9.01 -19.30
CA SER A 224 1.13 -8.04 -20.04
C SER A 224 2.01 -7.09 -20.86
N GLU A 225 1.49 -6.60 -21.98
CA GLU A 225 2.22 -5.68 -22.87
C GLU A 225 2.75 -4.45 -22.10
N MET A 226 1.92 -3.88 -21.24
CA MET A 226 2.28 -2.72 -20.42
C MET A 226 3.52 -2.98 -19.55
N TRP A 227 3.55 -4.10 -18.83
CA TRP A 227 4.68 -4.40 -17.94
C TRP A 227 5.91 -4.92 -18.67
N GLN A 228 5.76 -5.54 -19.86
CA GLN A 228 6.87 -5.86 -20.76
C GLN A 228 7.51 -4.57 -21.32
N ALA A 229 6.70 -3.62 -21.78
CA ALA A 229 7.20 -2.29 -22.17
C ALA A 229 7.91 -1.59 -21.01
N GLY A 230 7.34 -1.67 -19.80
CA GLY A 230 7.94 -1.12 -18.60
C GLY A 230 9.29 -1.77 -18.22
N ALA A 231 9.45 -3.07 -18.45
CA ALA A 231 10.73 -3.73 -18.22
C ALA A 231 11.83 -3.16 -19.13
N VAL A 232 11.49 -2.94 -20.40
CA VAL A 232 12.42 -2.33 -21.37
C VAL A 232 12.75 -0.89 -20.98
N VAL A 233 11.75 -0.06 -20.69
CA VAL A 233 11.94 1.35 -20.29
C VAL A 233 12.84 1.44 -19.06
N ARG A 234 12.57 0.65 -18.01
CA ARG A 234 13.42 0.64 -16.80
C ARG A 234 14.85 0.18 -17.06
N SER A 235 15.06 -0.78 -17.98
CA SER A 235 16.41 -1.23 -18.33
C SER A 235 17.26 -0.17 -19.04
N LEU A 236 16.60 0.81 -19.69
CA LEU A 236 17.25 1.91 -20.39
C LEU A 236 17.65 3.07 -19.48
N ARG A 237 17.21 3.08 -18.22
CA ARG A 237 17.61 4.11 -17.26
C ARG A 237 19.12 4.06 -17.03
N PRO A 238 19.82 5.22 -16.97
CA PRO A 238 21.28 5.25 -16.81
C PRO A 238 21.81 4.46 -15.61
N GLU A 239 21.10 4.52 -14.48
CA GLU A 239 21.47 3.80 -13.25
C GLU A 239 21.36 2.27 -13.37
N ASN A 240 20.62 1.77 -14.35
CA ASN A 240 20.42 0.34 -14.59
C ASN A 240 21.32 -0.19 -15.74
N GLN A 241 22.08 0.69 -16.38
CA GLN A 241 23.04 0.29 -17.41
C GLN A 241 24.41 -0.02 -16.81
N ALA A 242 25.14 -0.95 -17.42
CA ALA A 242 26.53 -1.17 -17.04
C ALA A 242 27.32 0.14 -17.22
N PRO A 243 28.21 0.50 -16.28
CA PRO A 243 29.04 1.68 -16.45
C PRO A 243 29.85 1.55 -17.77
N PRO A 244 30.02 2.64 -18.54
CA PRO A 244 30.80 2.60 -19.75
C PRO A 244 32.22 2.08 -19.43
N PRO A 245 32.85 1.30 -20.33
CA PRO A 245 34.20 0.81 -20.12
C PRO A 245 35.11 2.03 -19.85
N ARG A 246 35.86 1.98 -18.75
CA ARG A 246 36.81 3.05 -18.43
C ARG A 246 37.75 3.17 -19.63
N ALA A 247 37.83 4.37 -20.21
CA ALA A 247 38.81 4.65 -21.23
C ALA A 247 40.18 4.30 -20.64
N SER A 248 40.89 3.35 -21.28
CA SER A 248 42.26 3.01 -20.93
C SER A 248 43.11 4.26 -21.17
N SER A 249 43.54 4.87 -20.10
CA SER A 249 44.56 5.94 -20.10
C SER A 249 45.93 5.40 -20.47
#